data_afb34ce0a269998a21f3eb473a319c06
#
_entry.id   afb34ce0a269998a21f3eb473a319c06
#
_cell.length_a   1.000
_cell.length_b   1.000
_cell.length_c   1.000
_cell.angle_alpha   90.00
_cell.angle_beta   90.00
_cell.angle_gamma   90.00
#
_symmetry.space_group_name_H-M   'P 1'
#
loop_
_entity.id
_entity.type
_entity.pdbx_description
1 polymer ?
#
loop_
_entity_poly.entity_id
_entity_poly.type
_entity_poly.pdbx_seq_one_letter_code
_entity_poly.pdbx_strand_id
1 'polypeptide(L)'
;MPYKYNFNRCHLSILNSYNNNMRIHRVYCKSVSGPNTKFALDNIQSHHLIKALRLKEGRVVEVFDGKGSSASWEIVLLNNNKCELERISEVNKDNEPHRILTNVIPFIKTNNFNYMVQKLSEIGVNKFIIYKPELCDQSIAKKDLEKIIQKSKDIIINVCKQCGNNFLPKIIHTRNLDEAI
;
A
#
# COMPACT_ATOMS: atom_id res chain seq x y z
N MET A 1 3.99 23.87 24.44
CA MET A 1 4.79 22.85 23.73
C MET A 1 4.28 22.77 22.30
N PRO A 2 5.06 23.11 21.27
CA PRO A 2 4.57 23.13 19.89
C PRO A 2 4.49 21.70 19.36
N TYR A 3 3.33 21.36 18.80
CA TYR A 3 3.06 20.08 18.13
C TYR A 3 3.89 19.98 16.86
N LYS A 4 4.92 19.12 16.86
CA LYS A 4 5.59 18.70 15.64
C LYS A 4 4.72 17.63 14.95
N TYR A 5 3.91 18.05 13.99
CA TYR A 5 3.33 17.13 13.03
C TYR A 5 4.44 16.48 12.23
N ASN A 6 4.57 15.17 12.35
CA ASN A 6 5.49 14.38 11.52
C ASN A 6 4.91 14.24 10.09
N PHE A 7 4.77 15.36 9.39
CA PHE A 7 4.50 15.42 7.96
C PHE A 7 5.72 15.00 7.11
N ASN A 8 6.83 14.63 7.80
CA ASN A 8 8.15 14.63 7.21
C ASN A 8 8.50 13.41 6.33
N ARG A 9 7.70 12.33 6.28
CA ARG A 9 8.10 11.17 5.46
C ARG A 9 7.68 11.26 3.99
N CYS A 10 6.50 11.78 3.69
CA CYS A 10 6.14 12.06 2.30
C CYS A 10 7.05 13.16 1.69
N HIS A 11 7.45 14.14 2.50
CA HIS A 11 8.35 15.21 2.05
C HIS A 11 9.82 14.77 1.97
N LEU A 12 10.28 13.92 2.88
CA LEU A 12 11.67 13.41 2.86
C LEU A 12 11.91 12.40 1.73
N SER A 13 10.92 11.58 1.36
CA SER A 13 11.05 10.71 0.18
C SER A 13 11.10 11.53 -1.12
N ILE A 14 10.40 12.66 -1.18
CA ILE A 14 10.48 13.60 -2.30
C ILE A 14 11.82 14.34 -2.30
N LEU A 15 12.35 14.78 -1.15
CA LEU A 15 13.62 15.50 -1.05
C LEU A 15 14.84 14.59 -1.27
N ASN A 16 14.82 13.35 -0.82
CA ASN A 16 15.88 12.36 -1.14
C ASN A 16 15.90 11.94 -2.61
N SER A 17 14.77 12.08 -3.33
CA SER A 17 14.73 11.84 -4.78
C SER A 17 15.41 12.97 -5.59
N TYR A 18 15.60 14.15 -5.00
CA TYR A 18 16.32 15.26 -5.67
C TYR A 18 17.84 15.11 -5.63
N ASN A 19 18.41 14.35 -4.67
CA ASN A 19 19.86 14.21 -4.51
C ASN A 19 20.46 12.96 -5.18
N ASN A 20 19.63 11.97 -5.58
CA ASN A 20 20.06 10.87 -6.43
C ASN A 20 18.98 10.65 -7.48
N ASN A 21 19.28 10.90 -8.72
CA ASN A 21 18.38 10.89 -9.90
C ASN A 21 17.71 9.53 -10.21
N MET A 22 17.53 8.64 -9.23
CA MET A 22 16.88 7.35 -9.41
C MET A 22 15.80 7.10 -8.36
N ARG A 23 14.56 7.14 -8.80
CA ARG A 23 13.39 6.74 -7.98
C ARG A 23 13.55 5.27 -7.55
N ILE A 24 13.60 5.00 -6.24
CA ILE A 24 13.54 3.64 -5.70
C ILE A 24 12.11 3.14 -5.82
N HIS A 25 11.93 2.05 -6.56
CA HIS A 25 10.62 1.41 -6.68
C HIS A 25 10.31 0.58 -5.44
N ARG A 26 9.04 0.57 -5.04
CA ARG A 26 8.58 -0.14 -3.85
C ARG A 26 7.74 -1.36 -4.21
N VAL A 27 7.96 -2.45 -3.49
CA VAL A 27 7.28 -3.74 -3.67
C VAL A 27 6.61 -4.14 -2.35
N TYR A 28 5.38 -4.58 -2.42
CA TYR A 28 4.68 -5.13 -1.25
C TYR A 28 4.93 -6.63 -1.15
N CYS A 29 5.43 -7.10 -0.01
CA CYS A 29 5.59 -8.52 0.29
C CYS A 29 5.40 -8.78 1.78
N LYS A 30 4.55 -9.74 2.13
CA LYS A 30 4.23 -10.07 3.53
C LYS A 30 5.42 -10.60 4.35
N SER A 31 6.48 -11.07 3.70
CA SER A 31 7.59 -11.80 4.33
C SER A 31 8.91 -11.02 4.38
N VAL A 32 8.85 -9.69 4.54
CA VAL A 32 10.06 -8.83 4.61
C VAL A 32 10.95 -9.20 5.79
N SER A 33 10.35 -9.47 6.95
CA SER A 33 11.05 -9.72 8.23
C SER A 33 11.47 -11.18 8.43
N GLY A 34 11.25 -12.06 7.44
CA GLY A 34 11.61 -13.46 7.54
C GLY A 34 13.12 -13.72 7.58
N PRO A 35 13.56 -14.92 8.04
CA PRO A 35 14.98 -15.30 8.08
C PRO A 35 15.57 -15.45 6.66
N ASN A 36 14.74 -15.64 5.66
CA ASN A 36 15.20 -15.80 4.28
C ASN A 36 15.68 -14.45 3.73
N THR A 37 16.90 -14.45 3.23
CA THR A 37 17.51 -13.31 2.56
C THR A 37 17.22 -13.31 1.05
N LYS A 38 16.59 -14.36 0.52
CA LYS A 38 16.20 -14.49 -0.90
C LYS A 38 14.75 -14.97 -1.01
N PHE A 39 14.01 -14.41 -1.95
CA PHE A 39 12.70 -14.91 -2.34
C PHE A 39 12.33 -14.53 -3.78
N ALA A 40 11.46 -15.34 -4.37
CA ALA A 40 10.87 -15.05 -5.68
C ALA A 40 9.56 -14.28 -5.52
N LEU A 41 9.38 -13.22 -6.30
CA LEU A 41 8.12 -12.51 -6.41
C LEU A 41 7.08 -13.36 -7.15
N ASP A 42 5.80 -13.14 -6.84
CA ASP A 42 4.72 -13.70 -7.64
C ASP A 42 4.74 -13.20 -9.09
N ASN A 43 4.01 -13.88 -9.96
CA ASN A 43 4.00 -13.57 -11.39
C ASN A 43 3.50 -12.15 -11.69
N ILE A 44 2.53 -11.63 -10.92
CA ILE A 44 1.95 -10.30 -11.13
C ILE A 44 2.98 -9.23 -10.80
N GLN A 45 3.64 -9.35 -9.67
CA GLN A 45 4.68 -8.41 -9.23
C GLN A 45 5.92 -8.52 -10.12
N SER A 46 6.36 -9.74 -10.48
CA SER A 46 7.45 -9.96 -11.41
C SER A 46 7.18 -9.29 -12.76
N HIS A 47 6.01 -9.53 -13.34
CA HIS A 47 5.60 -8.91 -14.60
C HIS A 47 5.58 -7.37 -14.49
N HIS A 48 5.11 -6.81 -13.37
CA HIS A 48 5.10 -5.37 -13.15
C HIS A 48 6.53 -4.77 -13.16
N LEU A 49 7.47 -5.38 -12.43
CA LEU A 49 8.86 -4.93 -12.40
C LEU A 49 9.53 -5.04 -13.77
N ILE A 50 9.29 -6.14 -14.49
CA ILE A 50 9.92 -6.43 -15.78
C ILE A 50 9.32 -5.57 -16.90
N LYS A 51 8.00 -5.61 -17.07
CA LYS A 51 7.32 -5.03 -18.25
C LYS A 51 6.92 -3.58 -18.05
N ALA A 52 6.36 -3.22 -16.88
CA ALA A 52 5.90 -1.87 -16.63
C ALA A 52 7.06 -0.94 -16.24
N LEU A 53 7.91 -1.38 -15.31
CA LEU A 53 9.01 -0.58 -14.79
C LEU A 53 10.33 -0.79 -15.54
N ARG A 54 10.43 -1.85 -16.34
CA ARG A 54 11.62 -2.19 -17.15
C ARG A 54 12.91 -2.22 -16.32
N LEU A 55 12.81 -2.71 -15.09
CA LEU A 55 13.97 -2.86 -14.23
C LEU A 55 14.90 -3.96 -14.77
N LYS A 56 16.15 -3.92 -14.35
CA LYS A 56 17.21 -4.89 -14.71
C LYS A 56 17.78 -5.53 -13.45
N GLU A 57 18.47 -6.65 -13.60
CA GLU A 57 19.29 -7.24 -12.54
C GLU A 57 20.30 -6.22 -12.01
N GLY A 58 20.64 -6.31 -10.74
CA GLY A 58 21.46 -5.34 -10.01
C GLY A 58 20.71 -4.09 -9.55
N ARG A 59 19.42 -3.92 -9.90
CA ARG A 59 18.62 -2.78 -9.43
C ARG A 59 18.08 -3.02 -8.03
N VAL A 60 18.12 -1.98 -7.23
CA VAL A 60 17.61 -2.00 -5.87
C VAL A 60 16.15 -1.55 -5.84
N VAL A 61 15.36 -2.28 -5.09
CA VAL A 61 13.95 -1.98 -4.76
C VAL A 61 13.77 -1.98 -3.25
N GLU A 62 12.84 -1.18 -2.75
CA GLU A 62 12.43 -1.25 -1.34
C GLU A 62 11.25 -2.22 -1.22
N VAL A 63 11.38 -3.23 -0.37
CA VAL A 63 10.28 -4.16 -0.06
C VAL A 63 9.71 -3.82 1.31
N PHE A 64 8.37 -3.74 1.43
CA PHE A 64 7.67 -3.48 2.68
C PHE A 64 6.54 -4.47 2.93
N ASP A 65 6.21 -4.73 4.21
CA ASP A 65 5.24 -5.77 4.61
C ASP A 65 3.82 -5.26 4.90
N GLY A 66 3.62 -3.95 4.87
CA GLY A 66 2.35 -3.33 5.24
C GLY A 66 2.06 -3.33 6.74
N LYS A 67 3.03 -3.71 7.57
CA LYS A 67 2.94 -3.75 9.04
C LYS A 67 4.03 -2.90 9.71
N GLY A 68 4.68 -2.05 8.93
CA GLY A 68 5.72 -1.14 9.39
C GLY A 68 7.15 -1.58 9.09
N SER A 69 7.37 -2.79 8.56
CA SER A 69 8.72 -3.25 8.22
C SER A 69 9.05 -2.99 6.76
N SER A 70 10.28 -2.56 6.49
CA SER A 70 10.82 -2.41 5.14
C SER A 70 12.31 -2.72 5.09
N ALA A 71 12.82 -3.09 3.92
CA ALA A 71 14.23 -3.31 3.66
C ALA A 71 14.57 -3.07 2.19
N SER A 72 15.86 -2.83 1.90
CA SER A 72 16.36 -2.75 0.54
C SER A 72 16.72 -4.14 0.03
N TRP A 73 16.34 -4.42 -1.22
CA TRP A 73 16.54 -5.68 -1.89
C TRP A 73 17.07 -5.46 -3.30
N GLU A 74 18.00 -6.29 -3.71
CA GLU A 74 18.56 -6.29 -5.06
C GLU A 74 17.87 -7.34 -5.94
N ILE A 75 17.62 -7.01 -7.19
CA ILE A 75 17.11 -7.94 -8.19
C ILE A 75 18.29 -8.82 -8.64
N VAL A 76 18.31 -10.07 -8.22
CA VAL A 76 19.41 -11.01 -8.54
C VAL A 76 19.12 -11.94 -9.68
N LEU A 77 17.85 -12.14 -10.03
CA LEU A 77 17.43 -12.90 -11.20
C LEU A 77 16.22 -12.23 -11.85
N LEU A 78 16.30 -12.05 -13.15
CA LEU A 78 15.20 -11.50 -13.94
C LEU A 78 15.06 -12.29 -15.24
N ASN A 79 14.04 -13.11 -15.35
CA ASN A 79 13.67 -13.76 -16.59
C ASN A 79 12.21 -13.46 -16.96
N ASN A 80 11.71 -13.96 -18.09
CA ASN A 80 10.44 -13.54 -18.70
C ASN A 80 9.22 -13.46 -17.75
N ASN A 81 9.18 -14.25 -16.67
CA ASN A 81 8.04 -14.31 -15.73
C ASN A 81 8.47 -14.40 -14.26
N LYS A 82 9.76 -14.40 -13.96
CA LYS A 82 10.27 -14.62 -12.61
C LYS A 82 11.26 -13.54 -12.23
N CYS A 83 11.05 -12.94 -11.07
CA CYS A 83 11.96 -11.99 -10.46
C CYS A 83 12.33 -12.51 -9.06
N GLU A 84 13.62 -12.71 -8.81
CA GLU A 84 14.15 -13.07 -7.51
C GLU A 84 14.87 -11.86 -6.89
N LEU A 85 14.61 -11.66 -5.61
CA LEU A 85 15.17 -10.58 -4.83
C LEU A 85 16.06 -11.15 -3.74
N GLU A 86 17.19 -10.47 -3.49
CA GLU A 86 18.08 -10.72 -2.35
C GLU A 86 18.15 -9.49 -1.45
N ARG A 87 17.99 -9.69 -0.14
CA ARG A 87 18.02 -8.60 0.83
C ARG A 87 19.45 -8.10 1.04
N ILE A 88 19.65 -6.80 0.85
CA ILE A 88 20.95 -6.15 0.96
C ILE A 88 21.07 -5.16 2.14
N SER A 89 19.97 -4.98 2.91
CA SER A 89 20.00 -4.14 4.11
C SER A 89 19.36 -4.84 5.31
N GLU A 90 19.59 -4.31 6.49
CA GLU A 90 18.82 -4.64 7.68
C GLU A 90 17.35 -4.25 7.49
N VAL A 91 16.47 -4.93 8.24
CA VAL A 91 15.04 -4.61 8.24
C VAL A 91 14.81 -3.38 9.11
N ASN A 92 14.34 -2.30 8.49
CA ASN A 92 13.87 -1.13 9.21
C ASN A 92 12.46 -1.39 9.73
N LYS A 93 12.19 -0.98 10.97
CA LYS A 93 10.88 -1.13 11.61
C LYS A 93 10.38 0.24 12.05
N ASP A 94 9.29 0.67 11.44
CA ASP A 94 8.62 1.90 11.81
C ASP A 94 7.80 1.73 13.08
N ASN A 95 7.74 2.77 13.89
CA ASN A 95 6.82 2.81 15.02
C ASN A 95 5.36 2.89 14.52
N GLU A 96 4.47 2.21 15.22
CA GLU A 96 3.04 2.33 14.96
C GLU A 96 2.58 3.79 15.11
N PRO A 97 1.59 4.21 14.31
CA PRO A 97 1.04 5.55 14.44
C PRO A 97 0.49 5.79 15.86
N HIS A 98 0.90 6.89 16.49
CA HIS A 98 0.41 7.26 17.82
C HIS A 98 -1.11 7.51 17.87
N ARG A 99 -1.71 7.85 16.74
CA ARG A 99 -3.15 8.08 16.60
C ARG A 99 -3.65 7.33 15.38
N ILE A 100 -4.80 6.67 15.55
CA ILE A 100 -5.47 5.96 14.48
C ILE A 100 -6.57 6.87 13.90
N LEU A 101 -6.37 7.31 12.67
CA LEU A 101 -7.39 8.03 11.91
C LEU A 101 -8.33 6.99 11.27
N THR A 102 -9.55 6.91 11.78
CA THR A 102 -10.61 6.06 11.24
C THR A 102 -11.55 6.90 10.39
N ASN A 103 -11.89 6.41 9.21
CA ASN A 103 -12.86 7.05 8.32
C ASN A 103 -14.02 6.09 8.07
N VAL A 104 -15.26 6.53 8.38
CA VAL A 104 -16.50 5.80 8.11
C VAL A 104 -17.04 6.31 6.79
N ILE A 105 -17.15 5.42 5.79
CA ILE A 105 -17.51 5.81 4.42
C ILE A 105 -18.64 4.96 3.85
N PRO A 106 -19.65 5.60 3.25
CA PRO A 106 -20.68 4.87 2.53
C PRO A 106 -20.15 4.28 1.23
N PHE A 107 -20.61 3.11 0.86
CA PHE A 107 -20.36 2.61 -0.47
C PHE A 107 -21.22 3.38 -1.49
N ILE A 108 -20.57 4.04 -2.43
CA ILE A 108 -21.14 4.85 -3.49
C ILE A 108 -20.80 4.25 -4.87
N LYS A 109 -21.02 4.97 -5.96
CA LYS A 109 -20.59 4.54 -7.31
C LYS A 109 -19.11 4.15 -7.30
N THR A 110 -18.79 2.99 -7.84
CA THR A 110 -17.47 2.33 -7.72
C THR A 110 -16.29 3.25 -8.06
N ASN A 111 -16.38 4.05 -9.09
CA ASN A 111 -15.27 4.93 -9.48
C ASN A 111 -15.01 6.01 -8.43
N ASN A 112 -16.06 6.64 -7.92
CA ASN A 112 -15.95 7.65 -6.87
C ASN A 112 -15.46 7.04 -5.56
N PHE A 113 -15.95 5.84 -5.23
CA PHE A 113 -15.51 5.07 -4.07
C PHE A 113 -14.02 4.74 -4.14
N ASN A 114 -13.54 4.21 -5.26
CA ASN A 114 -12.13 3.90 -5.48
C ASN A 114 -11.26 5.15 -5.36
N TYR A 115 -11.71 6.27 -5.94
CA TYR A 115 -11.01 7.54 -5.85
C TYR A 115 -10.94 8.06 -4.40
N MET A 116 -12.03 7.94 -3.65
CA MET A 116 -12.08 8.32 -2.24
C MET A 116 -11.13 7.48 -1.39
N VAL A 117 -11.15 6.14 -1.55
CA VAL A 117 -10.20 5.23 -0.86
C VAL A 117 -8.76 5.60 -1.20
N GLN A 118 -8.47 5.88 -2.47
CA GLN A 118 -7.14 6.32 -2.89
C GLN A 118 -6.71 7.58 -2.16
N LYS A 119 -7.51 8.65 -2.22
CA LYS A 119 -7.16 9.95 -1.65
C LYS A 119 -7.07 9.93 -0.12
N LEU A 120 -7.97 9.23 0.54
CA LEU A 120 -7.93 9.05 1.99
C LEU A 120 -6.69 8.26 2.43
N SER A 121 -6.26 7.27 1.64
CA SER A 121 -5.01 6.54 1.90
C SER A 121 -3.78 7.42 1.71
N GLU A 122 -3.76 8.30 0.70
CA GLU A 122 -2.67 9.25 0.44
C GLU A 122 -2.47 10.22 1.62
N ILE A 123 -3.54 10.65 2.27
CA ILE A 123 -3.48 11.55 3.44
C ILE A 123 -3.30 10.83 4.78
N GLY A 124 -3.14 9.50 4.76
CA GLY A 124 -2.73 8.73 5.94
C GLY A 124 -3.87 8.20 6.80
N VAL A 125 -5.07 7.98 6.26
CA VAL A 125 -6.13 7.24 6.96
C VAL A 125 -5.61 5.83 7.29
N ASN A 126 -5.78 5.40 8.55
CA ASN A 126 -5.28 4.11 9.04
C ASN A 126 -6.35 3.01 9.00
N LYS A 127 -7.63 3.40 9.05
CA LYS A 127 -8.75 2.45 9.11
C LYS A 127 -9.95 2.98 8.32
N PHE A 128 -10.49 2.15 7.46
CA PHE A 128 -11.75 2.38 6.77
C PHE A 128 -12.83 1.48 7.36
N ILE A 129 -13.97 2.05 7.71
CA ILE A 129 -15.20 1.32 8.01
C ILE A 129 -16.17 1.62 6.87
N ILE A 130 -16.47 0.60 6.07
CA ILE A 130 -17.29 0.73 4.87
C ILE A 130 -18.67 0.16 5.19
N TYR A 131 -19.71 0.91 4.92
CA TYR A 131 -21.09 0.44 5.07
C TYR A 131 -21.88 0.64 3.78
N LYS A 132 -22.95 -0.14 3.63
CA LYS A 132 -23.88 0.01 2.51
C LYS A 132 -25.06 0.85 2.98
N PRO A 133 -25.32 2.03 2.34
CA PRO A 133 -26.47 2.84 2.70
C PRO A 133 -27.78 2.09 2.44
N GLU A 134 -28.77 2.24 3.32
CA GLU A 134 -30.10 1.64 3.15
C GLU A 134 -30.83 2.25 1.95
N LEU A 135 -30.79 3.57 1.84
CA LEU A 135 -31.34 4.31 0.72
C LEU A 135 -30.24 4.54 -0.32
N CYS A 136 -30.11 3.62 -1.26
CA CYS A 136 -29.16 3.74 -2.35
C CYS A 136 -29.76 3.28 -3.69
N ASP A 137 -29.15 3.76 -4.77
CA ASP A 137 -29.47 3.35 -6.13
C ASP A 137 -29.41 1.82 -6.28
N GLN A 138 -30.32 1.23 -7.05
CA GLN A 138 -30.35 -0.21 -7.32
C GLN A 138 -29.03 -0.73 -7.90
N SER A 139 -28.32 0.09 -8.67
CA SER A 139 -27.01 -0.24 -9.22
C SER A 139 -25.94 -0.42 -8.13
N ILE A 140 -26.13 0.23 -6.98
CA ILE A 140 -25.28 0.10 -5.78
C ILE A 140 -25.78 -1.07 -4.93
N ALA A 141 -27.11 -1.19 -4.77
CA ALA A 141 -27.73 -2.23 -3.94
C ALA A 141 -27.34 -3.65 -4.38
N LYS A 142 -27.21 -3.90 -5.67
CA LYS A 142 -26.89 -5.21 -6.27
C LYS A 142 -25.39 -5.55 -6.25
N LYS A 143 -24.50 -4.63 -5.85
CA LYS A 143 -23.06 -4.89 -5.89
C LYS A 143 -22.57 -5.75 -4.74
N ASP A 144 -21.67 -6.64 -5.09
CA ASP A 144 -20.93 -7.48 -4.15
C ASP A 144 -19.87 -6.63 -3.44
N LEU A 145 -20.10 -6.35 -2.15
CA LEU A 145 -19.23 -5.52 -1.33
C LEU A 145 -17.87 -6.19 -1.09
N GLU A 146 -17.81 -7.53 -0.99
CA GLU A 146 -16.56 -8.24 -0.77
C GLU A 146 -15.59 -8.09 -1.94
N LYS A 147 -16.09 -8.18 -3.18
CA LYS A 147 -15.27 -7.95 -4.39
C LYS A 147 -14.74 -6.52 -4.45
N ILE A 148 -15.56 -5.56 -4.02
CA ILE A 148 -15.17 -4.15 -3.97
C ILE A 148 -14.07 -3.94 -2.92
N ILE A 149 -14.22 -4.52 -1.74
CA ILE A 149 -13.22 -4.47 -0.68
C ILE A 149 -11.90 -5.09 -1.13
N GLN A 150 -11.95 -6.23 -1.81
CA GLN A 150 -10.73 -6.84 -2.33
C GLN A 150 -10.00 -5.92 -3.32
N LYS A 151 -10.74 -5.30 -4.24
CA LYS A 151 -10.17 -4.29 -5.16
C LYS A 151 -9.62 -3.06 -4.43
N SER A 152 -10.26 -2.64 -3.35
CA SER A 152 -9.78 -1.53 -2.52
C SER A 152 -8.44 -1.84 -1.83
N LYS A 153 -8.19 -3.08 -1.46
CA LYS A 153 -6.88 -3.50 -0.94
C LYS A 153 -5.76 -3.30 -1.95
N ASP A 154 -6.02 -3.60 -3.22
CA ASP A 154 -5.03 -3.38 -4.30
C ASP A 154 -4.76 -1.88 -4.51
N ILE A 155 -5.80 -1.04 -4.43
CA ILE A 155 -5.66 0.42 -4.48
C ILE A 155 -4.78 0.90 -3.32
N ILE A 156 -5.07 0.48 -2.09
CA ILE A 156 -4.30 0.84 -0.89
C ILE A 156 -2.83 0.44 -1.03
N ILE A 157 -2.55 -0.80 -1.47
CA ILE A 157 -1.17 -1.26 -1.70
C ILE A 157 -0.45 -0.35 -2.70
N ASN A 158 -1.11 -0.01 -3.81
CA ASN A 158 -0.51 0.87 -4.82
C ASN A 158 -0.27 2.29 -4.30
N VAL A 159 -1.18 2.82 -3.51
CA VAL A 159 -1.00 4.12 -2.84
C VAL A 159 0.19 4.06 -1.87
N CYS A 160 0.26 3.05 -1.02
CA CYS A 160 1.37 2.89 -0.07
C CYS A 160 2.73 2.74 -0.76
N LYS A 161 2.76 2.08 -1.95
CA LYS A 161 3.97 2.06 -2.81
C LYS A 161 4.38 3.46 -3.26
N GLN A 162 3.43 4.34 -3.53
CA GLN A 162 3.72 5.69 -4.05
C GLN A 162 4.07 6.68 -2.94
N CYS A 163 3.30 6.68 -1.83
CA CYS A 163 3.48 7.65 -0.76
C CYS A 163 4.50 7.25 0.32
N GLY A 164 5.10 6.05 0.22
CA GLY A 164 6.13 5.60 1.17
C GLY A 164 5.59 5.09 2.51
N ASN A 165 4.28 4.87 2.64
CA ASN A 165 3.71 4.37 3.88
C ASN A 165 4.00 2.87 4.04
N ASN A 166 4.56 2.46 5.18
CA ASN A 166 4.85 1.06 5.51
C ASN A 166 3.68 0.37 6.23
N PHE A 167 2.62 1.11 6.61
CA PHE A 167 1.42 0.55 7.22
C PHE A 167 0.26 0.58 6.23
N LEU A 168 -0.28 -0.59 5.89
CA LEU A 168 -1.49 -0.66 5.07
C LEU A 168 -2.73 -0.28 5.91
N PRO A 169 -3.57 0.66 5.46
CA PRO A 169 -4.88 0.90 6.04
C PRO A 169 -5.70 -0.38 6.18
N LYS A 170 -6.34 -0.57 7.34
CA LYS A 170 -7.27 -1.67 7.57
C LYS A 170 -8.63 -1.36 6.96
N ILE A 171 -9.27 -2.34 6.35
CA ILE A 171 -10.65 -2.23 5.87
C ILE A 171 -11.54 -3.16 6.67
N ILE A 172 -12.62 -2.62 7.20
CA ILE A 172 -13.73 -3.34 7.85
C ILE A 172 -15.00 -2.96 7.09
N HIS A 173 -15.93 -3.88 6.96
CA HIS A 173 -17.26 -3.56 6.46
C HIS A 173 -18.33 -3.88 7.50
N THR A 174 -19.39 -3.10 7.51
CA THR A 174 -20.56 -3.24 8.36
C THR A 174 -21.82 -3.21 7.50
N ARG A 175 -22.94 -3.68 8.03
CA ARG A 175 -24.21 -3.75 7.30
C ARG A 175 -24.77 -2.36 7.04
N ASN A 176 -24.74 -1.53 8.06
CA ASN A 176 -25.33 -0.19 8.07
C ASN A 176 -24.45 0.79 8.83
N LEU A 177 -24.89 2.04 8.93
CA LEU A 177 -24.18 3.10 9.62
C LEU A 177 -24.17 2.88 11.15
N ASP A 178 -25.22 2.34 11.73
CA ASP A 178 -25.32 2.15 13.19
C ASP A 178 -24.28 1.13 13.69
N GLU A 179 -23.98 0.10 12.89
CA GLU A 179 -22.90 -0.84 13.19
C GLU A 179 -21.50 -0.24 12.97
N ALA A 180 -21.39 0.87 12.26
CA ALA A 180 -20.12 1.49 11.91
C ALA A 180 -19.63 2.50 12.94
N ILE A 181 -20.52 2.99 13.79
CA ILE A 181 -20.28 4.00 14.83
C ILE A 181 -20.18 3.31 16.20
#